data_9ae787d3e0565ebc99d97dd832bf3720
#
_entry.id   9ae787d3e0565ebc99d97dd832bf3720
#
_cell.length_a   1.000
_cell.length_b   1.000
_cell.length_c   1.000
_cell.angle_alpha   90.00
_cell.angle_beta   90.00
_cell.angle_gamma   90.00
#
_symmetry.space_group_name_H-M   'P 1'
#
loop_
_entity.id
_entity.type
_entity.pdbx_description
1 polymer ?
#
loop_
_entity_poly.entity_id
_entity_poly.type
_entity_poly.pdbx_seq_one_letter_code
_entity_poly.pdbx_strand_id
1 'polypeptide(L)'
;MTTQRQWWWRVGPVALFALAAALPATAAETPGDPMREADKVCTRCHDENDNKPILSIYQTRHGVKADGRTPGCQTCHGPSEDHVRNPKGTSPRPPPQFVFDPKHGSPAEEQNGQCLTCHSSGLRTLWPGSEHQTRNVTCSTCHEVHAPHDKTLVKFTQPETCYQCHQVIRAQTHRVSRHPILEGKVVCSDCHNPHGSTTAQKLLVKNSVNETCFTCHAEKRGPFLWEHPSAQDDCMNCHTPHGSTNPPLLRARAPWLCQECHGDGAPHPGNVYSASSLPGGAVANINSTGGVSGSNQLGVINPITGARVTQNNPPAQLAFRACLNCHQNVHGSNHPAGNRFLR
;
A
#
# COMPACT_ATOMS: atom_id res chain seq x y z
N MET A 1 6.17 -51.15 -56.36
CA MET A 1 7.53 -50.62 -56.53
C MET A 1 8.09 -50.37 -55.14
N THR A 2 8.94 -51.26 -54.73
CA THR A 2 9.58 -51.39 -53.42
C THR A 2 10.88 -50.60 -53.40
N THR A 3 11.10 -49.75 -52.42
CA THR A 3 12.44 -49.27 -52.13
C THR A 3 12.73 -49.46 -50.66
N GLN A 4 13.62 -50.43 -50.42
CA GLN A 4 14.26 -50.71 -49.16
C GLN A 4 15.17 -49.53 -48.76
N ARG A 5 15.13 -49.15 -47.48
CA ARG A 5 16.15 -48.29 -46.88
C ARG A 5 17.02 -49.13 -45.93
N GLN A 6 18.30 -49.21 -46.30
CA GLN A 6 19.33 -49.88 -45.53
C GLN A 6 19.68 -49.14 -44.26
N TRP A 7 19.79 -49.87 -43.15
CA TRP A 7 20.28 -49.41 -41.87
C TRP A 7 21.79 -49.58 -41.79
N TRP A 8 22.54 -48.46 -41.61
CA TRP A 8 23.97 -48.50 -41.31
C TRP A 8 24.15 -48.36 -39.80
N TRP A 9 24.66 -49.42 -39.19
CA TRP A 9 25.16 -49.40 -37.84
C TRP A 9 26.50 -48.67 -37.82
N ARG A 10 26.57 -47.49 -37.12
CA ARG A 10 27.84 -46.85 -36.77
C ARG A 10 28.18 -47.23 -35.34
N VAL A 11 29.27 -48.01 -35.20
CA VAL A 11 29.92 -48.27 -33.93
C VAL A 11 30.65 -46.99 -33.52
N GLY A 12 30.24 -46.36 -32.42
CA GLY A 12 30.91 -45.19 -31.84
C GLY A 12 32.08 -45.64 -30.93
N PRO A 13 33.08 -44.80 -30.77
CA PRO A 13 34.25 -45.12 -29.95
C PRO A 13 33.93 -45.13 -28.45
N VAL A 14 34.46 -46.11 -27.76
CA VAL A 14 34.46 -46.27 -26.31
C VAL A 14 35.27 -45.12 -25.69
N ALA A 15 34.63 -44.24 -24.96
CA ALA A 15 35.30 -43.19 -24.20
C ALA A 15 35.82 -43.80 -22.88
N LEU A 16 37.13 -43.82 -22.73
CA LEU A 16 37.79 -44.08 -21.44
C LEU A 16 37.48 -42.92 -20.46
N PHE A 17 36.69 -43.19 -19.42
CA PHE A 17 36.58 -42.30 -18.29
C PHE A 17 37.86 -42.38 -17.44
N ALA A 18 38.65 -41.32 -17.49
CA ALA A 18 39.72 -41.09 -16.53
C ALA A 18 39.12 -40.70 -15.18
N LEU A 19 39.25 -41.55 -14.17
CA LEU A 19 38.93 -41.19 -12.78
C LEU A 19 39.92 -40.10 -12.33
N ALA A 20 39.48 -38.84 -12.33
CA ALA A 20 40.21 -37.78 -11.65
C ALA A 20 39.96 -37.92 -10.15
N ALA A 21 40.99 -38.32 -9.40
CA ALA A 21 40.97 -38.29 -7.96
C ALA A 21 40.77 -36.84 -7.50
N ALA A 22 39.60 -36.53 -6.96
CA ALA A 22 39.31 -35.24 -6.31
C ALA A 22 40.18 -35.16 -5.05
N LEU A 23 41.23 -34.39 -5.09
CA LEU A 23 41.94 -33.95 -3.89
C LEU A 23 40.94 -33.13 -3.03
N PRO A 24 40.89 -33.35 -1.71
CA PRO A 24 40.09 -32.52 -0.87
C PRO A 24 40.57 -31.07 -1.01
N ALA A 25 39.72 -30.17 -1.50
CA ALA A 25 39.98 -28.75 -1.46
C ALA A 25 40.08 -28.39 0.02
N THR A 26 41.27 -28.18 0.51
CA THR A 26 41.48 -27.49 1.79
C THR A 26 40.77 -26.16 1.65
N ALA A 27 39.69 -25.96 2.40
CA ALA A 27 39.03 -24.65 2.50
C ALA A 27 40.15 -23.68 2.90
N ALA A 28 40.53 -22.80 2.00
CA ALA A 28 41.40 -21.69 2.32
C ALA A 28 40.70 -20.94 3.46
N GLU A 29 41.33 -20.82 4.60
CA GLU A 29 40.87 -19.98 5.67
C GLU A 29 40.63 -18.58 5.06
N THR A 30 39.38 -18.19 4.94
CA THR A 30 39.06 -16.85 4.52
C THR A 30 39.71 -15.89 5.49
N PRO A 31 40.53 -14.92 5.04
CA PRO A 31 41.10 -13.92 5.92
C PRO A 31 39.99 -13.37 6.78
N GLY A 32 40.18 -13.36 8.12
CA GLY A 32 39.16 -12.94 9.07
C GLY A 32 38.55 -11.63 8.61
N ASP A 33 37.20 -11.54 8.60
CA ASP A 33 36.51 -10.38 8.10
C ASP A 33 36.96 -9.13 8.88
N PRO A 34 37.69 -8.16 8.28
CA PRO A 34 38.20 -7.01 9.00
C PRO A 34 37.10 -6.13 9.62
N MET A 35 35.85 -6.21 9.11
CA MET A 35 34.70 -5.55 9.72
C MET A 35 34.30 -6.24 11.04
N ARG A 36 34.24 -7.56 11.06
CA ARG A 36 33.98 -8.32 12.30
C ARG A 36 35.08 -8.14 13.33
N GLU A 37 36.32 -7.98 12.90
CA GLU A 37 37.44 -7.65 13.78
C GLU A 37 37.23 -6.26 14.41
N ALA A 38 36.83 -5.25 13.65
CA ALA A 38 36.51 -3.91 14.16
C ALA A 38 35.33 -3.92 15.12
N ASP A 39 34.36 -4.82 14.93
CA ASP A 39 33.18 -4.97 15.77
C ASP A 39 33.49 -5.64 17.12
N LYS A 40 34.62 -6.33 17.26
CA LYS A 40 35.03 -7.00 18.51
C LYS A 40 35.06 -6.07 19.72
N VAL A 41 35.28 -4.78 19.51
CA VAL A 41 35.22 -3.79 20.58
C VAL A 41 33.84 -3.73 21.24
N CYS A 42 32.78 -4.00 20.49
CA CYS A 42 31.40 -4.01 20.94
C CYS A 42 30.97 -5.41 21.41
N THR A 43 31.29 -6.44 20.61
CA THR A 43 30.83 -7.82 20.88
C THR A 43 31.54 -8.51 22.05
N ARG A 44 32.53 -7.86 22.66
CA ARG A 44 33.05 -8.32 23.98
C ARG A 44 32.02 -8.26 25.10
N CYS A 45 31.06 -7.36 25.02
CA CYS A 45 30.06 -7.13 26.02
C CYS A 45 28.65 -7.40 25.52
N HIS A 46 28.43 -7.23 24.22
CA HIS A 46 27.14 -7.48 23.57
C HIS A 46 27.15 -8.86 22.92
N ASP A 47 26.38 -9.77 23.48
CA ASP A 47 26.30 -11.17 23.06
C ASP A 47 24.84 -11.64 22.85
N GLU A 48 24.64 -12.95 22.71
CA GLU A 48 23.31 -13.53 22.50
C GLU A 48 22.40 -13.42 23.73
N ASN A 49 22.94 -13.06 24.89
CA ASN A 49 22.18 -12.94 26.13
C ASN A 49 21.58 -11.54 26.33
N ASP A 50 21.92 -10.60 25.45
CA ASP A 50 21.32 -9.27 25.48
C ASP A 50 19.80 -9.34 25.30
N ASN A 51 19.07 -8.49 26.00
CA ASN A 51 17.62 -8.37 25.89
C ASN A 51 17.14 -8.05 24.46
N LYS A 52 18.02 -7.52 23.64
CA LYS A 52 17.81 -7.28 22.21
C LYS A 52 18.80 -8.11 21.41
N PRO A 53 18.35 -8.86 20.38
CA PRO A 53 19.20 -9.76 19.62
C PRO A 53 20.07 -8.98 18.61
N ILE A 54 20.99 -8.14 19.11
CA ILE A 54 21.79 -7.24 18.29
C ILE A 54 22.71 -7.98 17.33
N LEU A 55 23.21 -9.16 17.69
CA LEU A 55 24.05 -9.98 16.82
C LEU A 55 23.29 -10.52 15.61
N SER A 56 21.97 -10.48 15.60
CA SER A 56 21.16 -10.82 14.42
C SER A 56 21.43 -9.91 13.22
N ILE A 57 22.10 -8.75 13.41
CA ILE A 57 22.55 -7.88 12.30
C ILE A 57 23.43 -8.67 11.34
N TYR A 58 24.25 -9.62 11.81
CA TYR A 58 25.10 -10.44 10.96
C TYR A 58 24.34 -11.40 10.03
N GLN A 59 23.03 -11.54 10.23
CA GLN A 59 22.14 -12.27 9.34
C GLN A 59 21.44 -11.35 8.32
N THR A 60 21.69 -10.04 8.40
CA THR A 60 21.09 -9.02 7.52
C THR A 60 22.08 -8.53 6.47
N ARG A 61 21.57 -7.78 5.50
CA ARG A 61 22.43 -7.13 4.49
C ARG A 61 23.44 -6.15 5.09
N HIS A 62 23.16 -5.58 6.27
CA HIS A 62 24.09 -4.69 6.97
C HIS A 62 25.24 -5.44 7.66
N GLY A 63 25.02 -6.69 8.02
CA GLY A 63 26.04 -7.48 8.72
C GLY A 63 26.77 -8.50 7.82
N VAL A 64 26.26 -8.78 6.63
CA VAL A 64 26.92 -9.66 5.66
C VAL A 64 27.86 -8.84 4.81
N LYS A 65 29.16 -9.11 4.93
CA LYS A 65 30.16 -8.39 4.14
C LYS A 65 30.00 -8.72 2.65
N ALA A 66 29.62 -7.72 1.89
CA ALA A 66 29.59 -7.80 0.43
C ALA A 66 30.79 -7.06 -0.20
N ASP A 67 31.09 -5.89 0.32
CA ASP A 67 32.22 -5.05 -0.12
C ASP A 67 32.57 -4.02 0.99
N GLY A 68 33.44 -3.05 0.67
CA GLY A 68 33.86 -2.00 1.63
C GLY A 68 32.77 -1.05 2.10
N ARG A 69 31.54 -1.16 1.57
CA ARG A 69 30.39 -0.32 1.98
C ARG A 69 29.55 -0.96 3.08
N THR A 70 29.81 -2.22 3.43
CA THR A 70 29.08 -2.89 4.52
C THR A 70 29.41 -2.22 5.86
N PRO A 71 28.43 -1.68 6.59
CA PRO A 71 28.66 -0.94 7.82
C PRO A 71 29.03 -1.87 8.99
N GLY A 72 29.90 -1.41 9.87
CA GLY A 72 30.11 -2.00 11.19
C GLY A 72 29.28 -1.29 12.26
N CYS A 73 29.36 -1.78 13.51
CA CYS A 73 28.60 -1.21 14.65
C CYS A 73 28.86 0.31 14.78
N GLN A 74 30.11 0.72 14.71
CA GLN A 74 30.51 2.13 14.87
C GLN A 74 30.06 3.03 13.71
N THR A 75 29.79 2.49 12.54
CA THR A 75 29.27 3.26 11.41
C THR A 75 27.92 3.87 11.72
N CYS A 76 27.10 3.16 12.47
CA CYS A 76 25.77 3.63 12.87
C CYS A 76 25.79 4.26 14.29
N HIS A 77 26.46 3.63 15.26
CA HIS A 77 26.44 4.06 16.66
C HIS A 77 27.56 5.06 17.02
N GLY A 78 28.43 5.40 16.08
CA GLY A 78 29.60 6.22 16.34
C GLY A 78 30.70 5.49 17.12
N PRO A 79 31.87 6.09 17.34
CA PRO A 79 32.98 5.47 18.08
C PRO A 79 32.63 5.17 19.54
N SER A 80 31.73 5.91 20.14
CA SER A 80 31.14 5.63 21.48
C SER A 80 32.18 5.37 22.58
N GLU A 81 33.28 6.14 22.59
CA GLU A 81 34.44 5.88 23.47
C GLU A 81 34.07 5.87 24.96
N ASP A 82 33.26 6.81 25.41
CA ASP A 82 32.83 6.89 26.82
C ASP A 82 31.99 5.67 27.21
N HIS A 83 31.17 5.15 26.28
CA HIS A 83 30.44 3.91 26.49
C HIS A 83 31.39 2.71 26.62
N VAL A 84 32.34 2.59 25.70
CA VAL A 84 33.27 1.45 25.65
C VAL A 84 34.22 1.45 26.84
N ARG A 85 34.85 2.58 27.11
CA ARG A 85 35.88 2.70 28.18
C ARG A 85 35.29 2.81 29.58
N ASN A 86 34.11 3.43 29.70
CA ASN A 86 33.47 3.76 30.97
C ASN A 86 34.46 4.36 32.00
N PRO A 87 35.12 5.48 31.69
CA PRO A 87 36.25 5.99 32.46
C PRO A 87 35.88 6.36 33.90
N LYS A 88 34.60 6.63 34.18
CA LYS A 88 34.09 6.95 35.52
C LYS A 88 33.54 5.72 36.28
N GLY A 89 33.57 4.54 35.68
CA GLY A 89 33.00 3.34 36.27
C GLY A 89 31.51 3.43 36.62
N THR A 90 30.74 4.22 35.86
CA THR A 90 29.32 4.44 36.17
C THR A 90 28.46 3.23 35.81
N SER A 91 27.40 3.03 36.61
CA SER A 91 26.37 2.04 36.32
C SER A 91 24.99 2.74 36.37
N PRO A 92 24.19 2.74 35.32
CA PRO A 92 24.52 2.17 33.98
C PRO A 92 25.66 2.88 33.28
N ARG A 93 26.29 2.22 32.30
CA ARG A 93 27.30 2.84 31.44
C ARG A 93 26.70 4.05 30.67
N PRO A 94 27.54 5.05 30.31
CA PRO A 94 27.09 6.10 29.39
C PRO A 94 26.49 5.46 28.13
N PRO A 95 25.47 6.07 27.49
CA PRO A 95 24.94 5.55 26.24
C PRO A 95 26.00 5.63 25.12
N PRO A 96 25.87 4.84 24.05
CA PRO A 96 26.66 5.05 22.84
C PRO A 96 26.38 6.43 22.24
N GLN A 97 27.25 6.89 21.32
CA GLN A 97 27.14 8.24 20.75
C GLN A 97 25.79 8.46 20.06
N PHE A 98 25.34 7.48 19.30
CA PHE A 98 24.00 7.52 18.69
C PHE A 98 23.16 6.34 19.17
N VAL A 99 22.00 6.67 19.77
CA VAL A 99 21.03 5.71 20.27
C VAL A 99 19.81 5.74 19.37
N PHE A 100 19.47 4.59 18.81
CA PHE A 100 18.31 4.43 17.92
C PHE A 100 17.11 3.92 18.71
N ASP A 101 16.41 4.82 19.36
CA ASP A 101 15.18 4.56 20.07
C ASP A 101 14.19 5.71 19.80
N PRO A 102 12.94 5.41 19.44
CA PRO A 102 11.97 6.45 19.12
C PRO A 102 11.60 7.38 20.28
N LYS A 103 11.80 6.93 21.53
CA LYS A 103 11.38 7.67 22.74
C LYS A 103 12.54 8.19 23.56
N HIS A 104 13.62 7.44 23.65
CA HIS A 104 14.75 7.69 24.55
C HIS A 104 16.08 7.77 23.80
N GLY A 105 16.02 7.84 22.47
CA GLY A 105 17.20 7.91 21.61
C GLY A 105 17.76 9.31 21.42
N SER A 106 18.79 9.38 20.59
CA SER A 106 19.30 10.64 20.07
C SER A 106 18.22 11.43 19.31
N PRO A 107 18.36 12.72 19.10
CA PRO A 107 17.43 13.49 18.29
C PRO A 107 17.14 12.84 16.94
N ALA A 108 15.89 12.92 16.45
CA ALA A 108 15.47 12.23 15.23
C ALA A 108 16.33 12.59 14.01
N GLU A 109 16.77 13.83 13.92
CA GLU A 109 17.66 14.30 12.85
C GLU A 109 19.00 13.57 12.87
N GLU A 110 19.58 13.38 14.04
CA GLU A 110 20.86 12.67 14.21
C GLU A 110 20.69 11.18 13.88
N GLN A 111 19.63 10.52 14.40
CA GLN A 111 19.35 9.13 14.09
C GLN A 111 19.18 8.93 12.57
N ASN A 112 18.37 9.77 11.94
CA ASN A 112 18.10 9.69 10.49
C ASN A 112 19.34 10.01 9.67
N GLY A 113 20.15 10.97 10.14
CA GLY A 113 21.41 11.35 9.51
C GLY A 113 22.33 10.17 9.29
N GLN A 114 22.47 9.28 10.28
CA GLN A 114 23.32 8.08 10.16
C GLN A 114 22.85 7.18 9.00
N CYS A 115 21.55 6.96 8.86
CA CYS A 115 20.99 6.15 7.78
C CYS A 115 21.16 6.83 6.41
N LEU A 116 20.94 8.13 6.35
CA LEU A 116 20.97 8.93 5.12
C LEU A 116 22.37 9.11 4.53
N THR A 117 23.42 8.85 5.27
CA THR A 117 24.79 8.82 4.72
C THR A 117 24.92 7.83 3.56
N CYS A 118 24.14 6.73 3.60
CA CYS A 118 24.11 5.70 2.56
C CYS A 118 22.77 5.62 1.85
N HIS A 119 21.66 5.92 2.54
CA HIS A 119 20.29 5.73 2.06
C HIS A 119 19.62 7.02 1.55
N SER A 120 20.33 7.86 0.81
CA SER A 120 19.83 9.15 0.29
C SER A 120 19.23 9.10 -1.11
N SER A 121 19.15 7.93 -1.75
CA SER A 121 18.72 7.77 -3.15
C SER A 121 17.40 7.02 -3.31
N GLY A 122 16.86 7.04 -4.53
CA GLY A 122 15.63 6.34 -4.89
C GLY A 122 14.41 6.92 -4.17
N LEU A 123 13.55 6.06 -3.65
CA LEU A 123 12.32 6.49 -2.97
C LEU A 123 12.56 7.35 -1.71
N ARG A 124 13.79 7.37 -1.17
CA ARG A 124 14.17 8.13 0.02
C ARG A 124 14.64 9.56 -0.30
N THR A 125 14.86 9.88 -1.57
CA THR A 125 15.26 11.25 -2.01
C THR A 125 14.29 12.32 -1.51
N LEU A 126 13.03 11.97 -1.33
CA LEU A 126 11.99 12.89 -0.87
C LEU A 126 11.79 12.87 0.65
N TRP A 127 12.69 12.22 1.41
CA TRP A 127 12.63 12.23 2.88
C TRP A 127 12.72 13.63 3.47
N PRO A 128 13.68 14.48 3.05
CA PRO A 128 13.73 15.84 3.54
C PRO A 128 12.44 16.62 3.23
N GLY A 129 11.81 17.16 4.26
CA GLY A 129 10.53 17.86 4.16
C GLY A 129 9.29 16.96 4.09
N SER A 130 9.45 15.64 4.17
CA SER A 130 8.30 14.72 4.18
C SER A 130 7.47 14.84 5.46
N GLU A 131 6.20 14.42 5.41
CA GLU A 131 5.29 14.42 6.56
C GLU A 131 5.84 13.63 7.75
N HIS A 132 6.52 12.51 7.50
CA HIS A 132 7.11 11.72 8.57
C HIS A 132 8.34 12.40 9.17
N GLN A 133 9.21 12.97 8.34
CA GLN A 133 10.38 13.68 8.83
C GLN A 133 9.99 14.90 9.67
N THR A 134 9.05 15.72 9.20
CA THR A 134 8.61 16.94 9.90
C THR A 134 7.93 16.65 11.24
N ARG A 135 7.50 15.40 11.45
CA ARG A 135 6.95 14.91 12.73
C ARG A 135 7.96 14.13 13.56
N ASN A 136 9.25 14.28 13.27
CA ASN A 136 10.35 13.62 13.99
C ASN A 136 10.27 12.09 14.01
N VAL A 137 9.69 11.48 12.97
CA VAL A 137 9.71 10.02 12.82
C VAL A 137 11.11 9.58 12.44
N THR A 138 11.66 8.61 13.16
CA THR A 138 12.97 8.05 12.86
C THR A 138 12.87 6.85 11.93
N CYS A 139 13.94 6.58 11.17
CA CYS A 139 14.02 5.38 10.33
C CYS A 139 13.80 4.11 11.18
N SER A 140 14.36 4.09 12.38
CA SER A 140 14.25 2.99 13.35
C SER A 140 12.85 2.81 13.94
N THR A 141 11.94 3.78 13.79
CA THR A 141 10.53 3.62 14.18
C THR A 141 9.83 2.56 13.32
N CYS A 142 10.23 2.44 12.06
CA CYS A 142 9.63 1.53 11.10
C CYS A 142 10.55 0.34 10.79
N HIS A 143 11.87 0.56 10.71
CA HIS A 143 12.85 -0.42 10.27
C HIS A 143 13.62 -1.03 11.45
N GLU A 144 13.69 -2.36 11.47
CA GLU A 144 14.44 -3.13 12.47
C GLU A 144 15.75 -3.63 11.87
N VAL A 145 16.83 -2.88 12.04
CA VAL A 145 18.14 -3.22 11.44
C VAL A 145 18.78 -4.45 12.07
N HIS A 146 18.53 -4.69 13.35
CA HIS A 146 19.04 -5.83 14.10
C HIS A 146 18.15 -7.09 14.01
N ALA A 147 17.09 -7.06 13.20
CA ALA A 147 16.24 -8.23 12.97
C ALA A 147 16.64 -8.93 11.66
N PRO A 148 16.70 -10.27 11.59
CA PRO A 148 16.97 -11.01 10.35
C PRO A 148 15.97 -10.69 9.25
N HIS A 149 14.75 -10.37 9.64
CA HIS A 149 13.67 -9.97 8.76
C HIS A 149 13.03 -8.68 9.28
N ASP A 150 13.24 -7.59 8.56
CA ASP A 150 12.54 -6.33 8.82
C ASP A 150 11.06 -6.49 8.47
N LYS A 151 10.20 -6.38 9.49
CA LYS A 151 8.73 -6.52 9.35
C LYS A 151 8.14 -5.53 8.35
N THR A 152 8.74 -4.35 8.22
CA THR A 152 8.30 -3.32 7.28
C THR A 152 8.54 -3.70 5.83
N LEU A 153 9.54 -4.54 5.56
CA LEU A 153 9.87 -5.00 4.21
C LEU A 153 9.14 -6.29 3.79
N VAL A 154 8.46 -6.94 4.72
CA VAL A 154 7.67 -8.14 4.45
C VAL A 154 6.22 -7.76 4.23
N LYS A 155 5.67 -8.06 3.06
CA LYS A 155 4.30 -7.65 2.67
C LYS A 155 3.24 -8.00 3.71
N PHE A 156 3.31 -9.19 4.27
CA PHE A 156 2.31 -9.67 5.23
C PHE A 156 2.35 -8.93 6.58
N THR A 157 3.50 -8.46 7.01
CA THR A 157 3.69 -7.80 8.31
C THR A 157 3.78 -6.28 8.22
N GLN A 158 4.03 -5.73 7.02
CA GLN A 158 4.16 -4.28 6.80
C GLN A 158 2.97 -3.48 7.37
N PRO A 159 1.70 -3.87 7.15
CA PRO A 159 0.57 -3.09 7.64
C PRO A 159 0.59 -2.87 9.15
N GLU A 160 1.04 -3.86 9.93
CA GLU A 160 1.10 -3.73 11.38
C GLU A 160 2.07 -2.66 11.85
N THR A 161 3.17 -2.43 11.12
CA THR A 161 4.08 -1.30 11.39
C THR A 161 3.36 0.03 11.21
N CYS A 162 2.62 0.19 10.14
CA CYS A 162 1.87 1.44 9.85
C CYS A 162 0.73 1.66 10.85
N TYR A 163 0.04 0.60 11.22
CA TYR A 163 -1.11 0.64 12.14
C TYR A 163 -0.76 1.08 13.57
N GLN A 164 0.49 1.05 13.96
CA GLN A 164 0.91 1.57 15.28
C GLN A 164 0.48 3.03 15.47
N CYS A 165 0.52 3.82 14.39
CA CYS A 165 0.12 5.23 14.40
C CYS A 165 -1.17 5.47 13.60
N HIS A 166 -1.40 4.76 12.50
CA HIS A 166 -2.54 4.96 11.60
C HIS A 166 -3.75 4.10 11.99
N GLN A 167 -4.28 4.28 13.21
CA GLN A 167 -5.37 3.48 13.77
C GLN A 167 -6.69 3.59 12.99
N VAL A 168 -7.02 4.78 12.47
CA VAL A 168 -8.22 4.99 11.66
C VAL A 168 -8.14 4.18 10.37
N ILE A 169 -6.96 4.15 9.76
CA ILE A 169 -6.73 3.34 8.54
C ILE A 169 -6.85 1.85 8.86
N ARG A 170 -6.30 1.41 10.00
CA ARG A 170 -6.50 0.03 10.47
C ARG A 170 -7.98 -0.33 10.52
N ALA A 171 -8.80 0.49 11.14
CA ALA A 171 -10.25 0.25 11.21
C ALA A 171 -10.91 0.19 9.82
N GLN A 172 -10.47 1.03 8.88
CA GLN A 172 -10.98 1.02 7.52
C GLN A 172 -10.61 -0.25 6.76
N THR A 173 -9.36 -0.70 6.87
CA THR A 173 -8.88 -1.91 6.17
C THR A 173 -9.49 -3.20 6.69
N HIS A 174 -10.22 -3.17 7.79
CA HIS A 174 -10.99 -4.31 8.32
C HIS A 174 -12.46 -4.30 7.90
N ARG A 175 -12.92 -3.31 7.11
CA ARG A 175 -14.29 -3.28 6.60
C ARG A 175 -14.55 -4.40 5.59
N VAL A 176 -15.83 -4.68 5.34
CA VAL A 176 -16.26 -5.79 4.48
C VAL A 176 -15.83 -5.64 3.02
N SER A 177 -15.78 -4.40 2.52
CA SER A 177 -15.27 -4.09 1.18
C SER A 177 -13.92 -3.37 1.34
N ARG A 178 -12.84 -4.03 0.96
CA ARG A 178 -11.47 -3.54 1.11
C ARG A 178 -10.55 -4.12 0.04
N HIS A 179 -9.40 -3.51 -0.14
CA HIS A 179 -8.31 -4.18 -0.84
C HIS A 179 -7.79 -5.36 0.02
N PRO A 180 -7.22 -6.40 -0.58
CA PRO A 180 -6.77 -7.60 0.12
C PRO A 180 -5.45 -7.35 0.89
N ILE A 181 -5.49 -6.38 1.82
CA ILE A 181 -4.35 -6.01 2.66
C ILE A 181 -4.10 -7.07 3.72
N LEU A 182 -5.15 -7.56 4.36
CA LEU A 182 -5.04 -8.60 5.40
C LEU A 182 -4.53 -9.93 4.83
N GLU A 183 -4.72 -10.14 3.54
CA GLU A 183 -4.25 -11.30 2.79
C GLU A 183 -2.82 -11.11 2.22
N GLY A 184 -2.17 -9.99 2.50
CA GLY A 184 -0.81 -9.67 2.06
C GLY A 184 -0.64 -9.51 0.54
N LYS A 185 -1.75 -9.37 -0.22
CA LYS A 185 -1.70 -9.18 -1.67
C LYS A 185 -1.45 -7.73 -2.06
N VAL A 186 -1.99 -6.81 -1.28
CA VAL A 186 -1.78 -5.36 -1.39
C VAL A 186 -1.26 -4.86 -0.06
N VAL A 187 -0.31 -3.94 -0.09
CA VAL A 187 0.26 -3.34 1.11
C VAL A 187 0.30 -1.82 1.01
N CYS A 188 0.56 -1.17 2.12
CA CYS A 188 0.54 0.30 2.19
C CYS A 188 1.50 0.93 1.18
N SER A 189 2.70 0.37 1.01
CA SER A 189 3.72 0.87 0.09
C SER A 189 3.44 0.61 -1.40
N ASP A 190 2.42 -0.15 -1.76
CA ASP A 190 2.00 -0.29 -3.16
C ASP A 190 1.32 1.00 -3.65
N CYS A 191 0.75 1.80 -2.73
CA CYS A 191 0.08 3.06 -3.04
C CYS A 191 0.80 4.28 -2.44
N HIS A 192 1.51 4.13 -1.31
CA HIS A 192 2.14 5.22 -0.58
C HIS A 192 3.66 5.06 -0.53
N ASN A 193 4.39 6.18 -0.68
CA ASN A 193 5.80 6.24 -0.34
C ASN A 193 5.97 6.91 1.03
N PRO A 194 6.20 6.16 2.11
CA PRO A 194 6.33 6.73 3.45
C PRO A 194 7.56 7.65 3.62
N HIS A 195 8.51 7.60 2.68
CA HIS A 195 9.69 8.44 2.71
C HIS A 195 9.49 9.82 2.09
N GLY A 196 8.31 10.09 1.53
CA GLY A 196 7.99 11.35 0.88
C GLY A 196 7.37 11.14 -0.51
N SER A 197 6.71 12.17 -1.00
CA SER A 197 6.03 12.15 -2.29
C SER A 197 6.03 13.54 -2.90
N THR A 198 5.89 13.60 -4.22
CA THR A 198 5.63 14.85 -4.95
C THR A 198 4.17 15.31 -4.81
N THR A 199 3.28 14.44 -4.33
CA THR A 199 1.88 14.79 -4.04
C THR A 199 1.75 15.28 -2.61
N ALA A 200 1.34 16.55 -2.45
CA ALA A 200 1.33 17.33 -1.19
C ALA A 200 0.40 16.70 -0.18
N GLN A 201 -0.08 15.78 0.15
CA GLN A 201 -0.98 15.38 1.27
C GLN A 201 -1.25 13.87 1.44
N LYS A 202 -0.84 13.03 0.52
CA LYS A 202 -1.24 11.61 0.58
C LYS A 202 -0.06 10.66 0.47
N LEU A 203 1.16 11.16 0.33
CA LEU A 203 2.38 10.36 0.13
C LEU A 203 2.22 9.30 -0.96
N LEU A 204 1.54 9.62 -2.07
CA LEU A 204 1.30 8.66 -3.14
C LEU A 204 2.59 8.34 -3.91
N VAL A 205 2.68 7.11 -4.40
CA VAL A 205 3.82 6.65 -5.24
C VAL A 205 3.79 7.26 -6.65
N LYS A 206 2.65 7.80 -7.09
CA LYS A 206 2.47 8.49 -8.37
C LYS A 206 1.99 9.92 -8.15
N ASN A 207 1.97 10.71 -9.22
CA ASN A 207 1.65 12.14 -9.16
C ASN A 207 0.17 12.44 -8.92
N SER A 208 -0.72 11.47 -9.03
CA SER A 208 -2.13 11.62 -8.75
C SER A 208 -2.74 10.35 -8.17
N VAL A 209 -3.96 10.47 -7.62
CA VAL A 209 -4.77 9.34 -7.17
C VAL A 209 -5.01 8.39 -8.34
N ASN A 210 -5.51 8.90 -9.46
CA ASN A 210 -5.86 8.10 -10.62
C ASN A 210 -4.64 7.33 -11.16
N GLU A 211 -3.48 7.98 -11.32
CA GLU A 211 -2.26 7.32 -11.76
C GLU A 211 -1.80 6.22 -10.78
N THR A 212 -2.01 6.41 -9.49
CA THR A 212 -1.73 5.38 -8.49
C THR A 212 -2.66 4.19 -8.66
N CYS A 213 -3.97 4.42 -8.83
CA CYS A 213 -4.96 3.37 -9.04
C CYS A 213 -4.72 2.61 -10.34
N PHE A 214 -4.38 3.30 -11.42
CA PHE A 214 -4.13 2.72 -12.75
C PHE A 214 -2.90 1.81 -12.80
N THR A 215 -2.05 1.83 -11.80
CA THR A 215 -0.93 0.88 -11.69
C THR A 215 -1.43 -0.58 -11.68
N CYS A 216 -2.60 -0.82 -11.08
CA CYS A 216 -3.23 -2.14 -11.01
C CYS A 216 -4.55 -2.19 -11.79
N HIS A 217 -5.29 -1.08 -11.88
CA HIS A 217 -6.58 -0.96 -12.55
C HIS A 217 -6.45 -0.29 -13.92
N ALA A 218 -5.51 -0.77 -14.73
CA ALA A 218 -5.22 -0.20 -16.05
C ALA A 218 -6.44 -0.17 -16.99
N GLU A 219 -7.37 -1.12 -16.83
CA GLU A 219 -8.59 -1.22 -17.62
C GLU A 219 -9.59 -0.07 -17.36
N LYS A 220 -9.40 0.68 -16.27
CA LYS A 220 -10.22 1.85 -15.94
C LYS A 220 -9.64 3.17 -16.48
N ARG A 221 -8.43 3.12 -17.01
CA ARG A 221 -7.73 4.31 -17.52
C ARG A 221 -8.34 4.83 -18.82
N GLY A 222 -8.80 3.95 -19.66
CA GLY A 222 -9.19 4.29 -21.02
C GLY A 222 -7.99 4.28 -22.00
N PRO A 223 -8.00 5.07 -23.06
CA PRO A 223 -9.02 6.06 -23.40
C PRO A 223 -10.37 5.46 -23.78
N PHE A 224 -11.45 6.15 -23.41
CA PHE A 224 -12.81 5.78 -23.80
C PHE A 224 -13.36 6.82 -24.80
N LEU A 225 -14.23 6.38 -25.71
CA LEU A 225 -14.96 7.30 -26.60
C LEU A 225 -15.90 8.20 -25.77
N TRP A 226 -16.44 7.66 -24.71
CA TRP A 226 -17.35 8.33 -23.81
C TRP A 226 -16.81 8.20 -22.39
N GLU A 227 -16.24 9.28 -21.90
CA GLU A 227 -15.66 9.36 -20.57
C GLU A 227 -16.69 9.87 -19.56
N HIS A 228 -16.67 9.32 -18.36
CA HIS A 228 -17.41 9.88 -17.25
C HIS A 228 -16.51 10.89 -16.52
N PRO A 229 -16.81 12.19 -16.56
CA PRO A 229 -15.91 13.21 -16.05
C PRO A 229 -15.47 12.97 -14.62
N SER A 230 -16.40 12.57 -13.75
CA SER A 230 -16.12 12.30 -12.33
C SER A 230 -15.11 11.17 -12.13
N ALA A 231 -15.13 10.14 -12.99
CA ALA A 231 -14.18 9.03 -12.92
C ALA A 231 -12.80 9.42 -13.46
N GLN A 232 -12.76 10.32 -14.44
CA GLN A 232 -11.50 10.84 -15.00
C GLN A 232 -10.84 11.86 -14.06
N ASP A 233 -11.62 12.60 -13.28
CA ASP A 233 -11.12 13.59 -12.34
C ASP A 233 -10.44 12.94 -11.13
N ASP A 234 -11.16 12.19 -10.31
CA ASP A 234 -10.62 11.50 -9.14
C ASP A 234 -11.44 10.23 -8.81
N CYS A 235 -10.76 9.08 -8.75
CA CYS A 235 -11.37 7.82 -8.33
C CYS A 235 -12.03 7.93 -6.95
N MET A 236 -11.52 8.79 -6.07
CA MET A 236 -12.06 9.00 -4.73
C MET A 236 -13.38 9.79 -4.70
N ASN A 237 -13.83 10.34 -5.84
CA ASN A 237 -15.19 10.86 -5.93
C ASN A 237 -16.23 9.78 -5.63
N CYS A 238 -15.91 8.52 -5.93
CA CYS A 238 -16.80 7.39 -5.73
C CYS A 238 -16.26 6.34 -4.75
N HIS A 239 -14.94 6.17 -4.65
CA HIS A 239 -14.32 5.09 -3.91
C HIS A 239 -13.57 5.54 -2.65
N THR A 240 -13.54 4.67 -1.63
CA THR A 240 -12.71 4.81 -0.43
C THR A 240 -11.68 3.67 -0.41
N PRO A 241 -10.42 3.92 -0.82
CA PRO A 241 -9.46 2.86 -1.12
C PRO A 241 -9.05 2.00 0.07
N HIS A 242 -9.10 2.52 1.30
CA HIS A 242 -8.74 1.76 2.49
C HIS A 242 -9.83 0.79 2.93
N GLY A 243 -11.09 1.06 2.59
CA GLY A 243 -12.20 0.18 2.90
C GLY A 243 -13.53 0.90 3.11
N SER A 244 -14.60 0.19 2.80
CA SER A 244 -15.97 0.67 2.86
C SER A 244 -16.91 -0.42 3.38
N THR A 245 -18.08 0.00 3.84
CA THR A 245 -19.22 -0.87 4.09
C THR A 245 -20.05 -1.12 2.83
N ASN A 246 -19.73 -0.41 1.74
CA ASN A 246 -20.48 -0.47 0.48
C ASN A 246 -19.61 -1.04 -0.66
N PRO A 247 -19.82 -2.30 -1.07
CA PRO A 247 -19.08 -2.87 -2.20
C PRO A 247 -19.46 -2.18 -3.54
N PRO A 248 -18.48 -2.07 -4.48
CA PRO A 248 -17.04 -2.28 -4.36
C PRO A 248 -16.32 -1.00 -3.90
N LEU A 249 -15.96 -0.91 -2.64
CA LEU A 249 -15.24 0.25 -2.05
C LEU A 249 -15.96 1.59 -2.21
N LEU A 250 -17.28 1.61 -2.39
CA LEU A 250 -18.02 2.84 -2.61
C LEU A 250 -18.13 3.65 -1.32
N ARG A 251 -17.98 4.99 -1.41
CA ARG A 251 -18.13 5.90 -0.26
C ARG A 251 -19.59 5.99 0.22
N ALA A 252 -20.52 5.82 -0.71
CA ALA A 252 -21.95 5.71 -0.43
C ALA A 252 -22.57 4.62 -1.30
N ARG A 253 -23.68 4.07 -0.86
CA ARG A 253 -24.39 3.03 -1.62
C ARG A 253 -25.11 3.65 -2.83
N ALA A 254 -25.07 2.96 -3.98
CA ALA A 254 -25.97 3.30 -5.06
C ALA A 254 -27.43 3.04 -4.64
N PRO A 255 -28.39 3.91 -5.00
CA PRO A 255 -28.29 5.02 -5.94
C PRO A 255 -27.78 6.35 -5.34
N TRP A 256 -27.64 6.45 -4.01
CA TRP A 256 -27.29 7.70 -3.30
C TRP A 256 -26.02 8.33 -3.84
N LEU A 257 -24.99 7.54 -4.07
CA LEU A 257 -23.73 8.00 -4.65
C LEU A 257 -23.95 8.71 -5.99
N CYS A 258 -24.81 8.15 -6.84
CA CYS A 258 -25.10 8.73 -8.15
C CYS A 258 -25.90 10.04 -8.02
N GLN A 259 -26.82 10.09 -7.07
CA GLN A 259 -27.70 11.22 -6.81
C GLN A 259 -26.98 12.44 -6.23
N GLU A 260 -25.76 12.29 -5.75
CA GLU A 260 -24.94 13.44 -5.32
C GLU A 260 -24.67 14.40 -6.48
N CYS A 261 -24.63 13.91 -7.72
CA CYS A 261 -24.38 14.70 -8.91
C CYS A 261 -25.55 14.65 -9.90
N HIS A 262 -26.24 13.50 -10.00
CA HIS A 262 -27.36 13.29 -10.90
C HIS A 262 -28.68 13.58 -10.20
N GLY A 263 -29.16 14.81 -10.35
CA GLY A 263 -30.44 15.26 -9.80
C GLY A 263 -31.62 15.00 -10.75
N ASP A 264 -32.43 15.99 -10.97
CA ASP A 264 -33.76 15.91 -11.62
C ASP A 264 -33.72 15.82 -13.16
N GLY A 265 -32.58 15.51 -13.76
CA GLY A 265 -32.40 15.52 -15.22
C GLY A 265 -33.15 14.39 -15.96
N ALA A 266 -33.65 14.72 -17.18
CA ALA A 266 -34.22 13.73 -18.10
C ALA A 266 -33.16 12.74 -18.61
N PRO A 267 -33.54 11.52 -19.02
CA PRO A 267 -34.90 10.98 -19.23
C PRO A 267 -35.54 10.38 -17.98
N HIS A 268 -34.78 10.16 -16.94
CA HIS A 268 -35.25 9.71 -15.63
C HIS A 268 -34.48 10.46 -14.56
N PRO A 269 -35.16 11.18 -13.68
CA PRO A 269 -34.49 11.92 -12.65
C PRO A 269 -33.73 11.02 -11.69
N GLY A 270 -32.56 11.46 -11.27
CA GLY A 270 -31.73 10.76 -10.33
C GLY A 270 -32.34 10.55 -8.96
N ASN A 271 -33.39 11.31 -8.62
CA ASN A 271 -34.09 11.21 -7.34
C ASN A 271 -35.34 10.32 -7.36
N VAL A 272 -35.25 9.19 -8.00
CA VAL A 272 -36.27 8.14 -8.00
C VAL A 272 -36.65 7.68 -6.59
N TYR A 273 -35.73 7.81 -5.68
CA TYR A 273 -35.95 7.50 -4.27
C TYR A 273 -36.36 8.78 -3.54
N SER A 274 -37.64 9.06 -3.57
CA SER A 274 -38.21 10.08 -2.67
C SER A 274 -37.97 9.69 -1.22
N ALA A 275 -38.09 10.63 -0.29
CA ALA A 275 -37.99 10.35 1.14
C ALA A 275 -38.97 9.26 1.61
N SER A 276 -40.04 8.99 0.84
CA SER A 276 -40.99 7.91 1.09
C SER A 276 -40.41 6.49 0.91
N SER A 277 -39.31 6.33 0.16
CA SER A 277 -38.65 5.04 0.01
C SER A 277 -37.51 4.80 1.02
N LEU A 278 -37.28 5.72 1.92
CA LEU A 278 -36.37 5.55 3.04
C LEU A 278 -37.02 4.81 4.21
N PRO A 279 -36.31 3.89 4.88
CA PRO A 279 -36.79 3.34 6.14
C PRO A 279 -37.12 4.48 7.13
N GLY A 280 -38.40 4.59 7.57
CA GLY A 280 -38.84 5.66 8.43
C GLY A 280 -39.21 6.96 7.73
N GLY A 281 -39.14 7.05 6.41
CA GLY A 281 -39.63 8.20 5.63
C GLY A 281 -41.17 8.23 5.56
N ALA A 282 -41.76 9.44 5.40
CA ALA A 282 -43.20 9.60 5.21
C ALA A 282 -43.61 8.81 3.94
N VAL A 283 -44.58 7.95 4.09
CA VAL A 283 -45.18 7.21 2.97
C VAL A 283 -45.91 8.23 2.09
N ALA A 284 -45.34 8.58 0.94
CA ALA A 284 -46.12 9.23 -0.08
C ALA A 284 -47.19 8.26 -0.56
N ASN A 285 -48.43 8.76 -0.70
CA ASN A 285 -49.51 7.93 -1.22
C ASN A 285 -49.12 7.40 -2.62
N ILE A 286 -48.78 6.13 -2.66
CA ILE A 286 -48.58 5.41 -3.92
C ILE A 286 -50.00 5.07 -4.41
N ASN A 287 -50.39 5.64 -5.54
CA ASN A 287 -51.68 5.28 -6.15
C ASN A 287 -51.64 3.82 -6.65
N SER A 288 -52.80 3.28 -6.97
CA SER A 288 -52.98 1.89 -7.42
C SER A 288 -52.15 1.51 -8.69
N THR A 289 -51.57 2.47 -9.37
CA THR A 289 -50.71 2.31 -10.54
C THR A 289 -49.22 2.41 -10.20
N GLY A 290 -48.87 2.47 -8.92
CA GLY A 290 -47.47 2.55 -8.48
C GLY A 290 -46.84 3.93 -8.61
N GLY A 291 -47.62 4.95 -8.91
CA GLY A 291 -47.16 6.33 -9.01
C GLY A 291 -47.42 7.13 -7.71
N VAL A 292 -46.63 8.13 -7.46
CA VAL A 292 -46.87 9.08 -6.37
C VAL A 292 -47.94 10.06 -6.78
N SER A 293 -49.05 10.15 -6.04
CA SER A 293 -50.13 11.06 -6.38
C SER A 293 -49.70 12.52 -6.27
N GLY A 294 -49.86 13.25 -7.38
CA GLY A 294 -49.40 14.64 -7.50
C GLY A 294 -50.08 15.68 -6.62
N SER A 295 -51.24 15.35 -6.01
CA SER A 295 -51.95 16.27 -5.14
C SER A 295 -51.39 16.34 -3.70
N ASN A 296 -50.61 15.37 -3.29
CA ASN A 296 -49.93 15.35 -2.00
C ASN A 296 -48.41 15.50 -2.16
N GLN A 297 -48.01 16.59 -2.71
CA GLN A 297 -46.63 17.08 -2.63
C GLN A 297 -46.33 17.48 -1.18
N LEU A 298 -46.42 16.53 -0.28
CA LEU A 298 -46.05 16.69 1.12
C LEU A 298 -44.53 16.88 1.17
N GLY A 299 -44.09 18.05 0.75
CA GLY A 299 -42.85 18.61 1.17
C GLY A 299 -41.62 17.70 1.10
N VAL A 300 -41.65 16.62 0.27
CA VAL A 300 -40.50 15.76 0.08
C VAL A 300 -39.43 16.56 -0.65
N ILE A 301 -38.43 16.98 0.10
CA ILE A 301 -37.32 17.74 -0.40
C ILE A 301 -36.16 16.71 -0.61
N ASN A 302 -35.58 16.75 -1.77
CA ASN A 302 -34.33 16.03 -1.98
C ASN A 302 -33.27 16.56 -0.98
N PRO A 303 -32.76 15.73 -0.08
CA PRO A 303 -31.86 16.19 0.98
C PRO A 303 -30.51 16.71 0.44
N ILE A 304 -30.17 16.38 -0.80
CA ILE A 304 -28.88 16.76 -1.45
C ILE A 304 -29.09 18.06 -2.24
N THR A 305 -30.10 18.14 -3.07
CA THR A 305 -30.31 19.30 -3.95
C THR A 305 -31.17 20.39 -3.34
N GLY A 306 -31.85 20.12 -2.24
CA GLY A 306 -32.85 21.04 -1.63
C GLY A 306 -34.11 21.23 -2.50
N ALA A 307 -34.17 20.58 -3.66
CA ALA A 307 -35.26 20.70 -4.59
C ALA A 307 -36.49 19.87 -4.14
N ARG A 308 -37.68 20.38 -4.36
CA ARG A 308 -38.91 19.63 -4.13
C ARG A 308 -39.03 18.52 -5.18
N VAL A 309 -39.32 17.30 -4.76
CA VAL A 309 -39.57 16.17 -5.67
C VAL A 309 -40.92 16.40 -6.35
N THR A 310 -40.86 16.68 -7.65
CA THR A 310 -42.06 17.05 -8.44
C THR A 310 -42.53 15.92 -9.35
N GLN A 311 -41.81 14.79 -9.39
CA GLN A 311 -42.18 13.69 -10.29
C GLN A 311 -43.32 12.88 -9.74
N ASN A 312 -44.43 12.91 -10.47
CA ASN A 312 -45.69 12.27 -10.08
C ASN A 312 -45.72 10.75 -10.33
N ASN A 313 -44.97 10.25 -11.33
CA ASN A 313 -44.94 8.84 -11.71
C ASN A 313 -43.52 8.40 -12.07
N PRO A 314 -42.68 8.01 -11.11
CA PRO A 314 -41.43 7.38 -11.47
C PRO A 314 -41.71 6.08 -12.27
N PRO A 315 -41.03 5.83 -13.41
CA PRO A 315 -41.23 4.60 -14.13
C PRO A 315 -40.95 3.40 -13.20
N ALA A 316 -41.81 2.40 -13.25
CA ALA A 316 -41.70 1.21 -12.39
C ALA A 316 -40.32 0.50 -12.58
N GLN A 317 -39.70 0.68 -13.74
CA GLN A 317 -38.35 0.19 -14.02
C GLN A 317 -37.26 0.81 -13.15
N LEU A 318 -37.50 1.98 -12.62
CA LEU A 318 -36.55 2.70 -11.76
C LEU A 318 -36.83 2.54 -10.26
N ALA A 319 -38.09 2.21 -9.93
CA ALA A 319 -38.46 1.99 -8.55
C ALA A 319 -37.67 0.79 -7.99
N PHE A 320 -37.01 1.00 -6.87
CA PHE A 320 -36.25 -0.04 -6.15
C PHE A 320 -35.04 -0.65 -6.92
N ARG A 321 -34.58 -0.04 -8.00
CA ARG A 321 -33.41 -0.52 -8.76
C ARG A 321 -32.24 0.45 -8.64
N ALA A 322 -31.05 -0.12 -8.48
CA ALA A 322 -29.82 0.66 -8.54
C ALA A 322 -29.54 1.10 -9.99
N CYS A 323 -29.04 2.32 -10.17
CA CYS A 323 -28.64 2.87 -11.46
C CYS A 323 -27.71 1.93 -12.24
N LEU A 324 -26.82 1.25 -11.51
CA LEU A 324 -25.85 0.29 -12.05
C LEU A 324 -26.47 -0.95 -12.70
N ASN A 325 -27.77 -1.23 -12.51
CA ASN A 325 -28.43 -2.31 -13.23
C ASN A 325 -28.54 -2.06 -14.73
N CYS A 326 -28.53 -0.80 -15.14
CA CYS A 326 -28.55 -0.39 -16.55
C CYS A 326 -27.25 0.34 -16.95
N HIS A 327 -26.72 1.20 -16.09
CA HIS A 327 -25.53 2.02 -16.34
C HIS A 327 -24.29 1.34 -15.74
N GLN A 328 -23.77 0.31 -16.38
CA GLN A 328 -22.66 -0.48 -15.81
C GLN A 328 -21.27 0.08 -16.11
N ASN A 329 -21.14 0.78 -17.24
CA ASN A 329 -19.86 1.29 -17.73
C ASN A 329 -19.52 2.67 -17.19
N VAL A 330 -19.77 2.92 -15.91
CA VAL A 330 -19.62 4.25 -15.26
C VAL A 330 -18.21 4.81 -15.25
N HIS A 331 -17.19 4.03 -15.54
CA HIS A 331 -15.81 4.52 -15.66
C HIS A 331 -15.50 5.09 -17.03
N GLY A 332 -16.33 4.77 -18.02
CA GLY A 332 -16.18 5.12 -19.43
C GLY A 332 -16.65 3.98 -20.32
N SER A 333 -16.99 4.30 -21.56
CA SER A 333 -17.52 3.32 -22.51
C SER A 333 -17.06 3.59 -23.93
N ASN A 334 -16.81 2.51 -24.66
CA ASN A 334 -16.61 2.52 -26.12
C ASN A 334 -17.84 2.01 -26.86
N HIS A 335 -18.95 1.80 -26.15
CA HIS A 335 -20.18 1.26 -26.74
C HIS A 335 -20.91 2.30 -27.59
N PRO A 336 -21.50 1.92 -28.74
CA PRO A 336 -22.25 2.83 -29.63
C PRO A 336 -23.45 3.53 -28.97
N ALA A 337 -23.95 3.04 -27.81
CA ALA A 337 -25.01 3.70 -27.07
C ALA A 337 -24.62 5.08 -26.51
N GLY A 338 -23.38 5.49 -26.69
CA GLY A 338 -22.89 6.80 -26.31
C GLY A 338 -22.66 6.98 -24.82
N ASN A 339 -22.76 8.22 -24.36
CA ASN A 339 -22.51 8.64 -22.98
C ASN A 339 -23.54 8.18 -21.95
N ARG A 340 -24.43 7.27 -22.33
CA ARG A 340 -25.39 6.66 -21.39
C ARG A 340 -24.77 5.57 -20.53
N PHE A 341 -23.54 5.16 -20.82
CA PHE A 341 -22.78 4.12 -20.08
C PHE A 341 -23.59 2.81 -19.87
N LEU A 342 -24.42 2.48 -20.85
CA LEU A 342 -25.16 1.22 -20.86
C LEU A 342 -24.21 0.05 -21.14
N ARG A 343 -24.74 -1.18 -20.95
CA ARG A 343 -24.03 -2.42 -21.26
C ARG A 343 -23.52 -2.47 -22.67
#